data_3de9b937684497eaa0196618446409f1
#
_entry.id   3de9b937684497eaa0196618446409f1
#
_cell.length_a   1.000
_cell.length_b   1.000
_cell.length_c   1.000
_cell.angle_alpha   90.00
_cell.angle_beta   90.00
_cell.angle_gamma   90.00
#
_symmetry.space_group_name_H-M   'P 1'
#
loop_
_entity.id
_entity.type
_entity.pdbx_description
1 polymer ?
#
loop_
_entity_poly.entity_id
_entity_poly.type
_entity_poly.pdbx_seq_one_letter_code
_entity_poly.pdbx_strand_id
1 'polypeptide(L)'
;MKVAVVLGGAALALLLPAQALAACDTADFLLKKAYPEAQTVDGALVVTRGYRQSIDPGTVVCKTWPFRPELTLVAVPLLETDPPVDGERKGDVEIIVTDTDTGEVIARRLEKGMAFADAIQFGSLSLDTARYDLVGDRRAFGLRTVQSGSSRVNPYEEQALWLYTFDKEKIGRVLDGLIVERSNGENNGDCEGESTSVTRTVKLGPKVELGYRDLTVEQAITHGTSKKVGGECRFDTRPGKPARFELIYDNGHYRPAAGVKPHGEKGDIETDLFSTIEIGAKP
;
A
#
# COMPACT_ATOMS: atom_id res chain seq x y z
N MET A 1 -30.95 42.55 41.18
CA MET A 1 -30.78 42.20 39.78
C MET A 1 -29.48 41.42 39.61
N LYS A 2 -29.56 40.09 39.36
CA LYS A 2 -28.41 39.25 39.08
C LYS A 2 -28.43 38.94 37.57
N VAL A 3 -27.42 39.37 36.86
CA VAL A 3 -27.25 39.07 35.45
C VAL A 3 -26.45 37.77 35.34
N ALA A 4 -27.05 36.74 34.76
CA ALA A 4 -26.38 35.49 34.45
C ALA A 4 -25.78 35.59 33.01
N VAL A 5 -24.45 35.46 32.91
CA VAL A 5 -23.75 35.37 31.64
C VAL A 5 -23.67 33.89 31.25
N VAL A 6 -24.34 33.53 30.19
CA VAL A 6 -24.26 32.19 29.55
C VAL A 6 -23.11 32.21 28.55
N LEU A 7 -22.03 31.54 28.88
CA LEU A 7 -20.93 31.28 27.96
C LEU A 7 -21.30 30.07 27.07
N GLY A 8 -21.67 30.34 25.82
CA GLY A 8 -21.89 29.33 24.81
C GLY A 8 -20.53 28.85 24.26
N GLY A 9 -20.13 27.65 24.60
CA GLY A 9 -18.97 26.99 23.99
C GLY A 9 -19.30 26.48 22.58
N ALA A 10 -18.73 27.09 21.56
CA ALA A 10 -18.78 26.57 20.19
C ALA A 10 -17.77 25.40 20.06
N ALA A 11 -18.28 24.20 19.96
CA ALA A 11 -17.47 23.02 19.59
C ALA A 11 -17.09 23.12 18.12
N LEU A 12 -15.83 23.43 17.85
CA LEU A 12 -15.26 23.40 16.50
C LEU A 12 -15.02 21.93 16.10
N ALA A 13 -15.96 21.35 15.35
CA ALA A 13 -15.78 20.03 14.74
C ALA A 13 -14.71 20.15 13.65
N LEU A 14 -13.51 19.62 13.92
CA LEU A 14 -12.48 19.40 12.93
C LEU A 14 -12.97 18.31 11.96
N LEU A 15 -13.55 18.74 10.85
CA LEU A 15 -13.78 17.89 9.67
C LEU A 15 -12.40 17.55 9.08
N LEU A 16 -11.85 16.40 9.45
CA LEU A 16 -10.74 15.79 8.70
C LEU A 16 -11.31 15.50 7.29
N PRO A 17 -10.66 15.97 6.22
CA PRO A 17 -11.07 15.58 4.88
C PRO A 17 -10.84 14.06 4.77
N ALA A 18 -11.93 13.30 4.58
CA ALA A 18 -11.83 11.96 4.04
C ALA A 18 -11.08 12.10 2.71
N GLN A 19 -9.86 11.60 2.65
CA GLN A 19 -9.15 11.47 1.38
C GLN A 19 -9.89 10.38 0.61
N ALA A 20 -10.90 10.79 -0.17
CA ALA A 20 -11.46 9.96 -1.20
C ALA A 20 -10.28 9.47 -2.04
N LEU A 21 -10.14 8.14 -2.16
CA LEU A 21 -9.28 7.52 -3.17
C LEU A 21 -9.77 8.12 -4.49
N ALA A 22 -9.06 9.11 -5.00
CA ALA A 22 -9.44 9.75 -6.24
C ALA A 22 -9.23 8.69 -7.33
N ALA A 23 -10.34 8.15 -7.84
CA ALA A 23 -10.31 7.43 -9.10
C ALA A 23 -9.61 8.33 -10.12
N CYS A 24 -8.82 7.72 -10.99
CA CYS A 24 -8.09 8.46 -12.00
C CYS A 24 -9.08 8.98 -13.05
N ASP A 25 -9.53 10.21 -12.91
CA ASP A 25 -10.51 10.85 -13.84
C ASP A 25 -10.01 10.86 -15.30
N THR A 26 -8.70 10.71 -15.51
CA THR A 26 -8.06 10.63 -16.83
C THR A 26 -7.61 9.22 -17.20
N ALA A 27 -8.08 8.17 -16.50
CA ALA A 27 -7.65 6.80 -16.73
C ALA A 27 -7.77 6.38 -18.21
N ASP A 28 -8.92 6.61 -18.82
CA ASP A 28 -9.14 6.22 -20.24
C ASP A 28 -8.16 6.88 -21.19
N PHE A 29 -7.84 8.15 -20.96
CA PHE A 29 -6.87 8.87 -21.79
C PHE A 29 -5.46 8.31 -21.60
N LEU A 30 -5.02 8.11 -20.36
CA LEU A 30 -3.70 7.58 -20.02
C LEU A 30 -3.54 6.13 -20.49
N LEU A 31 -4.59 5.30 -20.33
CA LEU A 31 -4.57 3.90 -20.75
C LEU A 31 -4.49 3.77 -22.27
N LYS A 32 -5.20 4.61 -23.06
CA LYS A 32 -5.07 4.62 -24.52
C LYS A 32 -3.65 4.97 -24.99
N LYS A 33 -2.96 5.86 -24.28
CA LYS A 33 -1.56 6.20 -24.54
C LYS A 33 -0.60 5.09 -24.12
N ALA A 34 -0.83 4.49 -22.95
CA ALA A 34 0.04 3.46 -22.39
C ALA A 34 -0.14 2.09 -23.05
N TYR A 35 -1.33 1.78 -23.55
CA TYR A 35 -1.68 0.47 -24.11
C TYR A 35 -2.40 0.61 -25.46
N PRO A 36 -1.75 1.16 -26.50
CA PRO A 36 -2.37 1.36 -27.81
C PRO A 36 -2.80 0.03 -28.49
N GLU A 37 -2.19 -1.09 -28.06
CA GLU A 37 -2.51 -2.43 -28.54
C GLU A 37 -3.71 -3.09 -27.82
N ALA A 38 -4.22 -2.49 -26.74
CA ALA A 38 -5.28 -3.07 -25.95
C ALA A 38 -6.60 -3.15 -26.73
N GLN A 39 -7.33 -4.24 -26.54
CA GLN A 39 -8.66 -4.45 -27.09
C GLN A 39 -9.71 -4.29 -25.99
N THR A 40 -10.80 -3.62 -26.28
CA THR A 40 -11.92 -3.52 -25.34
C THR A 40 -12.79 -4.77 -25.44
N VAL A 41 -12.93 -5.49 -24.34
CA VAL A 41 -13.78 -6.69 -24.22
C VAL A 41 -14.61 -6.52 -22.94
N ASP A 42 -15.95 -6.54 -23.08
CA ASP A 42 -16.89 -6.39 -21.96
C ASP A 42 -16.62 -5.21 -21.03
N GLY A 43 -16.14 -4.09 -21.57
CA GLY A 43 -15.84 -2.87 -20.84
C GLY A 43 -14.45 -2.81 -20.18
N ALA A 44 -13.70 -3.92 -20.16
CA ALA A 44 -12.31 -3.96 -19.75
C ALA A 44 -11.36 -3.84 -20.94
N LEU A 45 -10.16 -3.30 -20.72
CA LEU A 45 -9.09 -3.35 -21.70
C LEU A 45 -8.32 -4.66 -21.54
N VAL A 46 -8.13 -5.39 -22.64
CA VAL A 46 -7.40 -6.67 -22.64
C VAL A 46 -6.08 -6.49 -23.38
N VAL A 47 -5.00 -6.88 -22.72
CA VAL A 47 -3.64 -6.91 -23.26
C VAL A 47 -3.09 -8.34 -23.18
N THR A 48 -2.14 -8.68 -24.09
CA THR A 48 -1.48 -9.99 -24.07
C THR A 48 0.02 -9.79 -23.93
N ARG A 49 0.55 -10.10 -22.76
CA ARG A 49 1.99 -10.00 -22.43
C ARG A 49 2.46 -11.29 -21.75
N GLY A 50 2.56 -12.35 -22.56
CA GLY A 50 2.82 -13.71 -22.09
C GLY A 50 1.54 -14.49 -21.77
N TYR A 51 0.58 -13.89 -21.08
CA TYR A 51 -0.78 -14.37 -20.88
C TYR A 51 -1.78 -13.21 -21.06
N ARG A 52 -3.06 -13.53 -21.16
CA ARG A 52 -4.10 -12.51 -21.32
C ARG A 52 -4.39 -11.85 -19.97
N GLN A 53 -4.31 -10.54 -19.96
CA GLN A 53 -4.55 -9.71 -18.78
C GLN A 53 -5.63 -8.68 -19.08
N SER A 54 -6.50 -8.44 -18.12
CA SER A 54 -7.49 -7.37 -18.16
C SER A 54 -7.06 -6.20 -17.30
N ILE A 55 -7.37 -5.01 -17.78
CA ILE A 55 -7.26 -3.76 -17.05
C ILE A 55 -8.67 -3.24 -16.84
N ASP A 56 -9.12 -3.14 -15.60
CA ASP A 56 -10.33 -2.42 -15.24
C ASP A 56 -9.96 -0.94 -15.01
N PRO A 57 -10.43 0.01 -15.85
CA PRO A 57 -10.14 1.42 -15.68
C PRO A 57 -10.52 1.97 -14.29
N GLY A 58 -11.53 1.38 -13.64
CA GLY A 58 -11.98 1.76 -12.29
C GLY A 58 -10.98 1.40 -11.18
N THR A 59 -10.02 0.52 -11.43
CA THR A 59 -8.97 0.12 -10.47
C THR A 59 -7.64 0.86 -10.68
N VAL A 60 -7.53 1.62 -11.75
CA VAL A 60 -6.33 2.40 -12.06
C VAL A 60 -6.24 3.60 -11.12
N VAL A 61 -5.07 3.81 -10.56
CA VAL A 61 -4.79 4.99 -9.75
C VAL A 61 -3.78 5.89 -10.44
N CYS A 62 -4.06 7.19 -10.46
CA CYS A 62 -3.12 8.17 -10.98
C CYS A 62 -3.04 9.41 -10.07
N LYS A 63 -1.91 10.08 -10.13
CA LYS A 63 -1.67 11.29 -9.34
C LYS A 63 -0.60 12.15 -10.00
N THR A 64 -0.90 13.42 -10.26
CA THR A 64 0.15 14.39 -10.57
C THR A 64 1.14 14.43 -9.42
N TRP A 65 2.43 14.31 -9.73
CA TRP A 65 3.46 14.25 -8.70
C TRP A 65 3.77 15.66 -8.16
N PRO A 66 3.40 16.01 -6.90
CA PRO A 66 3.53 17.37 -6.40
C PRO A 66 4.97 17.91 -6.39
N PHE A 67 5.97 17.04 -6.39
CA PHE A 67 7.38 17.38 -6.45
C PHE A 67 7.84 17.71 -7.88
N ARG A 68 7.21 17.10 -8.87
CA ARG A 68 7.46 17.27 -10.30
C ARG A 68 6.11 17.35 -11.02
N PRO A 69 5.42 18.51 -10.98
CA PRO A 69 4.05 18.63 -11.48
C PRO A 69 3.92 18.41 -13.00
N GLU A 70 5.02 18.46 -13.73
CA GLU A 70 5.10 18.04 -15.14
C GLU A 70 4.94 16.53 -15.34
N LEU A 71 4.96 15.73 -14.25
CA LEU A 71 4.83 14.27 -14.28
C LEU A 71 3.57 13.79 -13.58
N THR A 72 2.89 12.84 -14.18
CA THR A 72 1.80 12.07 -13.59
C THR A 72 2.26 10.63 -13.35
N LEU A 73 2.09 10.18 -12.11
CA LEU A 73 2.29 8.79 -11.70
C LEU A 73 1.01 8.00 -11.96
N VAL A 74 1.13 6.81 -12.52
CA VAL A 74 0.01 5.90 -12.79
C VAL A 74 0.38 4.51 -12.29
N ALA A 75 -0.54 3.82 -11.61
CA ALA A 75 -0.40 2.41 -11.28
C ALA A 75 -1.61 1.64 -11.80
N VAL A 76 -1.33 0.59 -12.56
CA VAL A 76 -2.30 -0.17 -13.34
C VAL A 76 -2.27 -1.62 -12.90
N PRO A 77 -3.31 -2.15 -12.24
CA PRO A 77 -3.48 -3.58 -12.03
C PRO A 77 -3.74 -4.29 -13.37
N LEU A 78 -3.05 -5.39 -13.59
CA LEU A 78 -3.13 -6.24 -14.76
C LEU A 78 -3.52 -7.64 -14.27
N LEU A 79 -4.79 -8.00 -14.35
CA LEU A 79 -5.30 -9.24 -13.78
C LEU A 79 -5.52 -10.28 -14.88
N GLU A 80 -5.15 -11.53 -14.60
CA GLU A 80 -5.41 -12.66 -15.49
C GLU A 80 -6.90 -12.76 -15.86
N THR A 81 -7.21 -12.93 -17.16
CA THR A 81 -8.58 -13.05 -17.65
C THR A 81 -9.10 -14.48 -17.57
N ASP A 82 -8.20 -15.47 -17.59
CA ASP A 82 -8.58 -16.87 -17.55
C ASP A 82 -9.09 -17.24 -16.14
N PRO A 83 -9.98 -18.24 -16.03
CA PRO A 83 -10.43 -18.71 -14.73
C PRO A 83 -9.24 -19.11 -13.85
N PRO A 84 -9.27 -18.78 -12.55
CA PRO A 84 -8.21 -19.16 -11.64
C PRO A 84 -8.04 -20.69 -11.58
N VAL A 85 -6.80 -21.14 -11.59
CA VAL A 85 -6.43 -22.54 -11.37
C VAL A 85 -6.20 -22.73 -9.87
N ASP A 86 -6.85 -23.71 -9.26
CA ASP A 86 -6.73 -24.01 -7.82
C ASP A 86 -7.03 -22.81 -6.88
N GLY A 87 -7.85 -21.87 -7.35
CA GLY A 87 -8.20 -20.66 -6.59
C GLY A 87 -7.17 -19.53 -6.67
N GLU A 88 -6.04 -19.74 -7.35
CA GLU A 88 -5.01 -18.73 -7.55
C GLU A 88 -5.26 -17.91 -8.83
N ARG A 89 -5.17 -16.60 -8.73
CA ARG A 89 -5.27 -15.69 -9.88
C ARG A 89 -3.95 -14.92 -10.03
N LYS A 90 -3.35 -15.00 -11.18
CA LYS A 90 -2.16 -14.21 -11.49
C LYS A 90 -2.53 -12.76 -11.73
N GLY A 91 -1.70 -11.87 -11.21
CA GLY A 91 -1.87 -10.45 -11.39
C GLY A 91 -0.55 -9.71 -11.21
N ASP A 92 -0.37 -8.71 -12.06
CA ASP A 92 0.79 -7.82 -12.06
C ASP A 92 0.34 -6.39 -11.75
N VAL A 93 1.28 -5.51 -11.43
CA VAL A 93 1.03 -4.07 -11.39
C VAL A 93 2.06 -3.39 -12.27
N GLU A 94 1.60 -2.59 -13.23
CA GLU A 94 2.51 -1.73 -14.00
C GLU A 94 2.49 -0.30 -13.43
N ILE A 95 3.68 0.20 -13.10
CA ILE A 95 3.89 1.57 -12.67
C ILE A 95 4.37 2.36 -13.88
N ILE A 96 3.71 3.47 -14.17
CA ILE A 96 3.97 4.30 -15.33
C ILE A 96 4.20 5.74 -14.86
N VAL A 97 5.18 6.40 -15.46
CA VAL A 97 5.37 7.85 -15.35
C VAL A 97 5.05 8.44 -16.71
N THR A 98 4.13 9.40 -16.74
CA THR A 98 3.73 10.09 -17.96
C THR A 98 4.00 11.59 -17.85
N ASP A 99 4.14 12.25 -18.99
CA ASP A 99 4.02 13.69 -19.06
C ASP A 99 2.57 14.11 -18.71
N THR A 100 2.41 15.10 -17.84
CA THR A 100 1.09 15.48 -17.31
C THR A 100 0.20 16.10 -18.38
N ASP A 101 0.77 16.89 -19.30
CA ASP A 101 -0.01 17.64 -20.30
C ASP A 101 -0.38 16.77 -21.50
N THR A 102 0.55 15.92 -21.96
CA THR A 102 0.38 15.13 -23.17
C THR A 102 -0.06 13.69 -22.91
N GLY A 103 0.13 13.18 -21.70
CA GLY A 103 -0.10 11.78 -21.34
C GLY A 103 0.92 10.81 -21.96
N GLU A 104 1.98 11.33 -22.61
CA GLU A 104 3.02 10.48 -23.22
C GLU A 104 3.77 9.69 -22.14
N VAL A 105 3.98 8.41 -22.39
CA VAL A 105 4.69 7.51 -21.48
C VAL A 105 6.18 7.80 -21.51
N ILE A 106 6.74 8.23 -20.39
CA ILE A 106 8.16 8.51 -20.22
C ILE A 106 8.89 7.27 -19.69
N ALA A 107 8.28 6.57 -18.72
CA ALA A 107 8.86 5.37 -18.15
C ALA A 107 7.79 4.40 -17.69
N ARG A 108 8.15 3.11 -17.67
CA ARG A 108 7.30 2.06 -17.10
C ARG A 108 8.11 1.00 -16.39
N ARG A 109 7.48 0.40 -15.39
CA ARG A 109 8.02 -0.70 -14.62
C ARG A 109 6.93 -1.71 -14.31
N LEU A 110 7.10 -2.95 -14.72
CA LEU A 110 6.20 -4.05 -14.41
C LEU A 110 6.66 -4.76 -13.12
N GLU A 111 5.78 -4.81 -12.13
CA GLU A 111 5.95 -5.58 -10.90
C GLU A 111 5.13 -6.88 -11.02
N LYS A 112 5.80 -7.94 -11.46
CA LYS A 112 5.19 -9.24 -11.70
C LYS A 112 4.77 -9.88 -10.39
N GLY A 113 3.53 -10.39 -10.34
CA GLY A 113 2.97 -11.05 -9.16
C GLY A 113 2.47 -10.09 -8.07
N MET A 114 2.61 -8.78 -8.23
CA MET A 114 2.21 -7.82 -7.19
C MET A 114 0.70 -7.83 -6.90
N ALA A 115 -0.13 -8.19 -7.89
CA ALA A 115 -1.57 -8.33 -7.75
C ALA A 115 -2.02 -9.80 -7.76
N PHE A 116 -1.13 -10.73 -7.40
CA PHE A 116 -1.47 -12.13 -7.22
C PHE A 116 -2.49 -12.28 -6.09
N ALA A 117 -3.45 -13.19 -6.26
CA ALA A 117 -4.48 -13.48 -5.28
C ALA A 117 -4.70 -14.99 -5.16
N ASP A 118 -4.80 -15.45 -3.92
CA ASP A 118 -5.16 -16.81 -3.52
C ASP A 118 -6.21 -16.75 -2.39
N ALA A 119 -5.94 -17.36 -1.24
CA ALA A 119 -6.73 -17.19 -0.02
C ALA A 119 -6.68 -15.76 0.52
N ILE A 120 -5.62 -15.02 0.20
CA ILE A 120 -5.45 -13.59 0.45
C ILE A 120 -5.68 -12.85 -0.86
N GLN A 121 -6.69 -11.99 -0.90
CA GLN A 121 -7.11 -11.30 -2.11
C GLN A 121 -6.37 -9.97 -2.25
N PHE A 122 -5.90 -9.68 -3.46
CA PHE A 122 -5.49 -8.32 -3.82
C PHE A 122 -6.70 -7.38 -3.75
N GLY A 123 -6.59 -6.30 -2.98
CA GLY A 123 -7.68 -5.35 -2.75
C GLY A 123 -7.54 -4.08 -3.59
N SER A 124 -6.61 -3.21 -3.23
CA SER A 124 -6.49 -1.90 -3.87
C SER A 124 -5.06 -1.37 -3.91
N LEU A 125 -4.88 -0.34 -4.75
CA LEU A 125 -3.66 0.45 -4.85
C LEU A 125 -3.90 1.90 -4.42
N SER A 126 -2.85 2.55 -3.93
CA SER A 126 -2.82 4.00 -3.80
C SER A 126 -1.41 4.55 -3.99
N LEU A 127 -1.30 5.75 -4.58
CA LEU A 127 -0.03 6.44 -4.80
C LEU A 127 0.29 7.34 -3.61
N ASP A 128 1.43 7.09 -2.98
CA ASP A 128 1.95 7.87 -1.87
C ASP A 128 3.01 8.85 -2.36
N THR A 129 2.70 10.12 -2.32
CA THR A 129 3.61 11.21 -2.73
C THR A 129 4.13 12.03 -1.54
N ALA A 130 4.24 11.40 -0.38
CA ALA A 130 4.87 12.01 0.78
C ALA A 130 6.33 12.40 0.49
N ARG A 131 6.91 13.20 1.37
CA ARG A 131 8.26 13.77 1.17
C ARG A 131 9.36 12.76 1.48
N TYR A 132 9.49 11.76 0.60
CA TYR A 132 10.57 10.78 0.65
C TYR A 132 11.84 11.32 -0.03
N ASP A 133 12.49 12.31 0.58
CA ASP A 133 13.74 12.91 0.08
C ASP A 133 14.93 11.98 0.39
N LEU A 134 15.01 10.85 -0.32
CA LEU A 134 15.95 9.75 -0.04
C LEU A 134 17.39 10.07 -0.50
N VAL A 135 17.54 10.77 -1.60
CA VAL A 135 18.83 10.98 -2.27
C VAL A 135 18.97 12.44 -2.67
N GLY A 136 19.73 13.23 -1.92
CA GLY A 136 20.01 14.62 -2.26
C GLY A 136 18.74 15.41 -2.59
N ASP A 137 18.63 15.86 -3.84
CA ASP A 137 17.48 16.57 -4.39
C ASP A 137 16.44 15.66 -5.06
N ARG A 138 16.67 14.34 -5.08
CA ARG A 138 15.77 13.36 -5.69
C ARG A 138 14.80 12.80 -4.65
N ARG A 139 13.51 13.02 -4.91
CA ARG A 139 12.43 12.48 -4.10
C ARG A 139 11.96 11.16 -4.68
N ALA A 140 11.70 10.18 -3.82
CA ALA A 140 10.99 8.97 -4.19
C ALA A 140 9.47 9.19 -4.11
N PHE A 141 8.72 8.32 -4.75
CA PHE A 141 7.28 8.17 -4.56
C PHE A 141 6.97 6.76 -4.07
N GLY A 142 5.82 6.59 -3.44
CA GLY A 142 5.35 5.32 -2.91
C GLY A 142 4.18 4.76 -3.71
N LEU A 143 4.08 3.44 -3.70
CA LEU A 143 2.88 2.69 -4.01
C LEU A 143 2.48 1.95 -2.74
N ARG A 144 1.20 2.01 -2.38
CA ARG A 144 0.64 1.19 -1.31
C ARG A 144 -0.26 0.14 -1.92
N THR A 145 -0.08 -1.09 -1.49
CA THR A 145 -0.94 -2.23 -1.84
C THR A 145 -1.74 -2.65 -0.63
N VAL A 146 -3.00 -3.00 -0.82
CA VAL A 146 -3.85 -3.58 0.22
C VAL A 146 -4.19 -5.01 -0.16
N GLN A 147 -4.08 -5.91 0.80
CA GLN A 147 -4.52 -7.30 0.69
C GLN A 147 -5.44 -7.65 1.86
N SER A 148 -6.39 -8.54 1.62
CA SER A 148 -7.32 -9.00 2.67
C SER A 148 -7.69 -10.46 2.52
N GLY A 149 -7.87 -11.14 3.66
CA GLY A 149 -8.42 -12.48 3.72
C GLY A 149 -9.94 -12.47 3.71
N SER A 150 -10.56 -13.49 3.11
CA SER A 150 -12.01 -13.62 3.01
C SER A 150 -12.67 -14.24 4.25
N SER A 151 -11.90 -14.75 5.22
CA SER A 151 -12.40 -15.41 6.41
C SER A 151 -13.00 -14.42 7.41
N ARG A 152 -14.24 -14.67 7.83
CA ARG A 152 -14.89 -13.90 8.90
C ARG A 152 -14.43 -14.30 10.30
N VAL A 153 -13.99 -15.54 10.47
CA VAL A 153 -13.50 -16.05 11.76
C VAL A 153 -12.01 -15.83 11.96
N ASN A 154 -11.27 -15.69 10.85
CA ASN A 154 -9.84 -15.31 10.85
C ASN A 154 -9.66 -14.10 9.93
N PRO A 155 -10.16 -12.90 10.31
CA PRO A 155 -9.99 -11.70 9.51
C PRO A 155 -8.51 -11.36 9.37
N TYR A 156 -8.12 -10.92 8.18
CA TYR A 156 -6.77 -10.48 7.85
C TYR A 156 -6.83 -9.31 6.89
N GLU A 157 -6.04 -8.28 7.17
CA GLU A 157 -5.79 -7.17 6.26
C GLU A 157 -4.34 -6.69 6.39
N GLU A 158 -3.73 -6.36 5.28
CA GLU A 158 -2.38 -5.83 5.21
C GLU A 158 -2.31 -4.68 4.22
N GLN A 159 -1.61 -3.60 4.62
CA GLN A 159 -1.16 -2.56 3.71
C GLN A 159 0.36 -2.52 3.68
N ALA A 160 0.95 -2.63 2.50
CA ALA A 160 2.40 -2.55 2.30
C ALA A 160 2.80 -1.32 1.49
N LEU A 161 3.92 -0.70 1.88
CA LEU A 161 4.52 0.45 1.21
C LEU A 161 5.73 0.01 0.38
N TRP A 162 5.69 0.32 -0.90
CA TRP A 162 6.78 0.16 -1.87
C TRP A 162 7.32 1.54 -2.24
N LEU A 163 8.63 1.76 -2.22
CA LEU A 163 9.21 3.04 -2.63
C LEU A 163 9.98 2.91 -3.94
N TYR A 164 9.80 3.93 -4.77
CA TYR A 164 10.41 4.01 -6.10
C TYR A 164 11.11 5.34 -6.29
N THR A 165 12.29 5.27 -6.89
CA THR A 165 12.99 6.45 -7.42
C THR A 165 12.73 6.56 -8.91
N PHE A 166 12.74 7.79 -9.42
CA PHE A 166 12.68 8.06 -10.84
C PHE A 166 13.85 8.94 -11.25
N ASP A 167 14.74 8.42 -12.08
CA ASP A 167 15.93 9.09 -12.57
C ASP A 167 16.23 8.64 -14.01
N LYS A 168 16.57 9.59 -14.88
CA LYS A 168 16.93 9.33 -16.29
C LYS A 168 15.95 8.38 -16.99
N GLU A 169 14.67 8.67 -16.86
CA GLU A 169 13.57 7.89 -17.46
C GLU A 169 13.51 6.42 -17.00
N LYS A 170 14.03 6.13 -15.80
CA LYS A 170 13.98 4.80 -15.20
C LYS A 170 13.32 4.85 -13.83
N ILE A 171 12.44 3.89 -13.59
CA ILE A 171 11.82 3.67 -12.29
C ILE A 171 12.59 2.56 -11.58
N GLY A 172 13.25 2.91 -10.48
CA GLY A 172 13.97 1.96 -9.62
C GLY A 172 13.19 1.69 -8.34
N ARG A 173 12.91 0.42 -8.00
CA ARG A 173 12.36 0.07 -6.70
C ARG A 173 13.48 0.04 -5.67
N VAL A 174 13.26 0.70 -4.52
CA VAL A 174 14.26 0.82 -3.44
C VAL A 174 13.74 0.31 -2.08
N LEU A 175 12.43 0.11 -1.93
CA LEU A 175 11.82 -0.52 -0.76
C LEU A 175 10.83 -1.59 -1.21
N ASP A 176 10.94 -2.78 -0.66
CA ASP A 176 10.23 -3.99 -1.08
C ASP A 176 9.07 -4.33 -0.14
N GLY A 177 8.00 -3.53 -0.16
CA GLY A 177 6.76 -3.86 0.52
C GLY A 177 6.84 -3.86 2.05
N LEU A 178 7.36 -2.79 2.64
CA LEU A 178 7.29 -2.61 4.10
C LEU A 178 5.83 -2.59 4.54
N ILE A 179 5.45 -3.51 5.41
CA ILE A 179 4.11 -3.54 6.01
C ILE A 179 3.96 -2.30 6.89
N VAL A 180 3.04 -1.41 6.51
CA VAL A 180 2.76 -0.18 7.25
C VAL A 180 1.51 -0.30 8.11
N GLU A 181 0.57 -1.16 7.70
CA GLU A 181 -0.59 -1.53 8.50
C GLU A 181 -0.83 -3.02 8.32
N ARG A 182 -1.11 -3.74 9.40
CA ARG A 182 -1.58 -5.12 9.35
C ARG A 182 -2.51 -5.36 10.53
N SER A 183 -3.61 -6.05 10.27
CA SER A 183 -4.49 -6.57 11.30
C SER A 183 -4.81 -8.02 11.03
N ASN A 184 -4.85 -8.81 12.09
CA ASN A 184 -5.37 -10.16 12.06
C ASN A 184 -6.22 -10.42 13.30
N GLY A 185 -7.03 -11.44 13.26
CA GLY A 185 -7.86 -11.84 14.38
C GLY A 185 -8.27 -13.29 14.29
N GLU A 186 -8.78 -13.78 15.38
CA GLU A 186 -9.44 -15.07 15.48
C GLU A 186 -10.70 -14.92 16.32
N ASN A 187 -11.82 -15.40 15.85
CA ASN A 187 -13.08 -15.33 16.59
C ASN A 187 -13.94 -16.58 16.36
N ASN A 188 -14.88 -16.80 17.26
CA ASN A 188 -15.76 -17.97 17.25
C ASN A 188 -16.98 -17.84 16.31
N GLY A 189 -17.01 -16.79 15.46
CA GLY A 189 -18.14 -16.51 14.56
C GLY A 189 -19.34 -15.81 15.21
N ASP A 190 -19.33 -15.62 16.54
CA ASP A 190 -20.33 -14.83 17.29
C ASP A 190 -19.68 -13.55 17.81
N CYS A 191 -19.16 -13.56 19.01
CA CYS A 191 -18.66 -12.35 19.67
C CYS A 191 -17.27 -12.55 20.28
N GLU A 192 -16.90 -13.76 20.63
CA GLU A 192 -15.65 -14.04 21.35
C GLU A 192 -14.49 -14.14 20.39
N GLY A 193 -13.44 -13.37 20.64
CA GLY A 193 -12.27 -13.36 19.79
C GLY A 193 -11.16 -12.45 20.27
N GLU A 194 -10.04 -12.57 19.59
CA GLU A 194 -8.85 -11.76 19.77
C GLU A 194 -8.41 -11.15 18.46
N SER A 195 -7.77 -10.00 18.52
CA SER A 195 -7.18 -9.36 17.34
C SER A 195 -5.89 -8.64 17.70
N THR A 196 -5.01 -8.53 16.73
CA THR A 196 -3.80 -7.70 16.82
C THR A 196 -3.72 -6.80 15.60
N SER A 197 -3.42 -5.53 15.83
CA SER A 197 -3.19 -4.54 14.78
C SER A 197 -1.82 -3.92 14.96
N VAL A 198 -1.09 -3.81 13.86
CA VAL A 198 0.24 -3.18 13.79
C VAL A 198 0.16 -2.00 12.84
N THR A 199 0.63 -0.84 13.28
CA THR A 199 0.75 0.36 12.45
C THR A 199 2.20 0.85 12.48
N ARG A 200 2.76 1.16 11.30
CA ARG A 200 4.14 1.67 11.18
C ARG A 200 4.16 2.99 10.45
N THR A 201 4.90 3.93 11.01
CA THR A 201 5.16 5.23 10.41
C THR A 201 6.61 5.29 9.94
N VAL A 202 6.80 5.64 8.66
CA VAL A 202 8.12 5.78 8.05
C VAL A 202 8.55 7.24 8.07
N LYS A 203 9.73 7.50 8.59
CA LYS A 203 10.37 8.82 8.65
C LYS A 203 11.77 8.75 8.03
N LEU A 204 12.24 9.88 7.52
CA LEU A 204 13.63 9.99 7.08
C LEU A 204 14.56 9.97 8.29
N GLY A 205 15.53 9.09 8.29
CA GLY A 205 16.58 9.02 9.29
C GLY A 205 17.65 10.11 9.08
N PRO A 206 18.51 10.32 10.08
CA PRO A 206 19.57 11.35 10.01
C PRO A 206 20.80 10.91 9.23
N LYS A 207 21.05 9.62 9.08
CA LYS A 207 22.25 9.08 8.43
C LYS A 207 22.05 8.97 6.92
N VAL A 208 23.15 9.03 6.19
CA VAL A 208 23.22 8.83 4.74
C VAL A 208 24.27 7.77 4.44
N GLU A 209 23.88 6.68 3.80
CA GLU A 209 24.76 5.62 3.35
C GLU A 209 24.62 5.43 1.84
N LEU A 210 25.71 5.27 1.13
CA LEU A 210 25.76 5.15 -0.33
C LEU A 210 24.96 6.23 -1.08
N GLY A 211 24.86 7.45 -0.48
CA GLY A 211 24.09 8.56 -1.02
C GLY A 211 22.60 8.52 -0.70
N TYR A 212 22.11 7.51 -0.01
CA TYR A 212 20.72 7.38 0.42
C TYR A 212 20.56 7.63 1.92
N ARG A 213 19.52 8.36 2.27
CA ARG A 213 19.14 8.62 3.66
C ARG A 213 18.47 7.39 4.25
N ASP A 214 18.87 6.99 5.46
CA ASP A 214 18.22 5.90 6.20
C ASP A 214 16.74 6.22 6.45
N LEU A 215 15.96 5.16 6.68
CA LEU A 215 14.57 5.27 7.10
C LEU A 215 14.46 4.82 8.56
N THR A 216 13.77 5.62 9.37
CA THR A 216 13.34 5.24 10.72
C THR A 216 11.90 4.78 10.66
N VAL A 217 11.60 3.60 11.19
CA VAL A 217 10.27 3.04 11.30
C VAL A 217 9.86 3.02 12.76
N GLU A 218 8.76 3.68 13.08
CA GLU A 218 8.13 3.66 14.41
C GLU A 218 6.90 2.75 14.35
N GLN A 219 6.82 1.78 15.25
CA GLN A 219 5.77 0.78 15.30
C GLN A 219 4.90 0.97 16.54
N ALA A 220 3.60 0.97 16.34
CA ALA A 220 2.59 0.87 17.37
C ALA A 220 1.80 -0.44 17.21
N ILE A 221 1.44 -1.07 18.32
CA ILE A 221 0.69 -2.33 18.36
C ILE A 221 -0.55 -2.12 19.23
N THR A 222 -1.66 -2.69 18.82
CA THR A 222 -2.91 -2.72 19.57
C THR A 222 -3.44 -4.15 19.60
N HIS A 223 -3.70 -4.68 20.80
CA HIS A 223 -4.39 -5.95 20.99
C HIS A 223 -5.86 -5.67 21.32
N GLY A 224 -6.75 -6.36 20.62
CA GLY A 224 -8.19 -6.32 20.84
C GLY A 224 -8.68 -7.64 21.43
N THR A 225 -9.68 -7.56 22.27
CA THR A 225 -10.44 -8.72 22.74
C THR A 225 -11.92 -8.42 22.63
N SER A 226 -12.71 -9.42 22.26
CA SER A 226 -14.16 -9.32 22.27
C SER A 226 -14.77 -10.46 23.07
N LYS A 227 -15.83 -10.16 23.81
CA LYS A 227 -16.55 -11.14 24.60
C LYS A 227 -18.01 -10.76 24.80
N LYS A 228 -18.87 -11.75 25.01
CA LYS A 228 -20.28 -11.56 25.31
C LYS A 228 -20.48 -11.26 26.78
N VAL A 229 -21.09 -10.13 27.10
CA VAL A 229 -21.42 -9.73 28.46
C VAL A 229 -22.87 -9.28 28.50
N GLY A 230 -23.71 -9.98 29.26
CA GLY A 230 -25.15 -9.66 29.36
C GLY A 230 -25.92 -9.77 28.04
N GLY A 231 -25.44 -10.58 27.09
CA GLY A 231 -26.05 -10.74 25.76
C GLY A 231 -25.52 -9.77 24.70
N GLU A 232 -24.71 -8.79 25.07
CA GLU A 232 -24.10 -7.81 24.16
C GLU A 232 -22.63 -8.09 23.93
N CYS A 233 -22.12 -7.81 22.73
CA CYS A 233 -20.69 -7.83 22.43
C CYS A 233 -19.98 -6.63 23.05
N ARG A 234 -18.96 -6.88 23.85
CA ARG A 234 -18.04 -5.87 24.36
C ARG A 234 -16.67 -6.05 23.75
N PHE A 235 -16.09 -4.92 23.34
CA PHE A 235 -14.77 -4.85 22.74
C PHE A 235 -13.86 -4.05 23.66
N ASP A 236 -12.72 -4.63 24.02
CA ASP A 236 -11.67 -3.98 24.79
C ASP A 236 -10.39 -3.94 23.96
N THR A 237 -9.63 -2.86 24.08
CA THR A 237 -8.33 -2.72 23.42
C THR A 237 -7.26 -2.33 24.41
N ARG A 238 -6.04 -2.83 24.20
CA ARG A 238 -4.85 -2.47 24.97
C ARG A 238 -3.67 -2.22 24.04
N PRO A 239 -2.80 -1.23 24.35
CA PRO A 239 -1.58 -1.04 23.60
C PRO A 239 -0.60 -2.20 23.84
N GLY A 240 0.06 -2.64 22.79
CA GLY A 240 1.22 -3.53 22.86
C GLY A 240 2.51 -2.74 23.07
N LYS A 241 3.64 -3.41 23.04
CA LYS A 241 4.95 -2.79 23.21
C LYS A 241 5.34 -2.06 21.92
N PRO A 242 5.53 -0.73 21.94
CA PRO A 242 5.98 -0.01 20.76
C PRO A 242 7.43 -0.41 20.40
N ALA A 243 7.77 -0.32 19.13
CA ALA A 243 9.12 -0.58 18.65
C ALA A 243 9.58 0.54 17.71
N ARG A 244 10.89 0.66 17.58
CA ARG A 244 11.54 1.54 16.60
C ARG A 244 12.73 0.81 16.03
N PHE A 245 12.89 0.86 14.71
CA PHE A 245 14.02 0.28 14.01
C PHE A 245 14.42 1.12 12.80
N GLU A 246 15.58 0.84 12.26
CA GLU A 246 16.13 1.56 11.11
C GLU A 246 16.20 0.61 9.90
N LEU A 247 15.89 1.14 8.72
CA LEU A 247 16.19 0.52 7.45
C LEU A 247 17.33 1.29 6.81
N ILE A 248 18.39 0.59 6.45
CA ILE A 248 19.58 1.12 5.78
C ILE A 248 19.55 0.75 4.30
N TYR A 249 20.08 1.64 3.44
CA TYR A 249 20.20 1.36 2.02
C TYR A 249 21.43 0.50 1.76
N ASP A 250 21.20 -0.69 1.20
CA ASP A 250 22.26 -1.65 0.85
C ASP A 250 21.92 -2.37 -0.45
N ASN A 251 22.90 -2.50 -1.34
CA ASN A 251 22.77 -3.23 -2.61
C ASN A 251 21.51 -2.90 -3.44
N GLY A 252 21.13 -1.61 -3.48
CA GLY A 252 20.01 -1.15 -4.29
C GLY A 252 18.66 -1.09 -3.56
N HIS A 253 18.56 -1.60 -2.33
CA HIS A 253 17.32 -1.69 -1.56
C HIS A 253 17.50 -1.32 -0.10
N TYR A 254 16.41 -0.86 0.53
CA TYR A 254 16.35 -0.69 1.98
C TYR A 254 16.19 -2.04 2.67
N ARG A 255 17.02 -2.29 3.67
CA ARG A 255 17.03 -3.51 4.49
C ARG A 255 17.05 -3.17 5.97
N PRO A 256 16.53 -4.02 6.85
CA PRO A 256 16.65 -3.83 8.28
C PRO A 256 18.12 -3.71 8.71
N ALA A 257 18.39 -2.77 9.61
CA ALA A 257 19.71 -2.64 10.21
C ALA A 257 20.10 -3.92 10.97
N ALA A 258 21.40 -4.09 11.22
CA ALA A 258 21.91 -5.26 11.93
C ALA A 258 21.18 -5.49 13.26
N GLY A 259 20.75 -6.74 13.50
CA GLY A 259 20.01 -7.16 14.70
C GLY A 259 18.48 -7.05 14.58
N VAL A 260 17.96 -6.44 13.51
CA VAL A 260 16.52 -6.43 13.21
C VAL A 260 16.22 -7.53 12.19
N LYS A 261 15.36 -8.49 12.55
CA LYS A 261 14.95 -9.57 11.63
C LYS A 261 13.91 -9.05 10.63
N PRO A 262 14.04 -9.36 9.33
CA PRO A 262 13.06 -8.96 8.32
C PRO A 262 11.72 -9.72 8.47
N HIS A 263 11.78 -10.93 8.99
CA HIS A 263 10.62 -11.76 9.27
C HIS A 263 10.69 -12.30 10.70
N GLY A 264 9.57 -12.29 11.38
CA GLY A 264 9.39 -12.85 12.71
C GLY A 264 9.29 -14.38 12.70
N GLU A 265 8.90 -14.94 13.82
CA GLU A 265 8.46 -16.32 13.88
C GLU A 265 7.17 -16.49 13.09
N LYS A 266 6.97 -17.65 12.46
CA LYS A 266 5.80 -17.92 11.62
C LYS A 266 4.50 -17.64 12.39
N GLY A 267 3.71 -16.69 11.88
CA GLY A 267 2.45 -16.25 12.48
C GLY A 267 2.54 -15.08 13.44
N ASP A 268 3.76 -14.59 13.74
CA ASP A 268 3.93 -13.38 14.57
C ASP A 268 3.89 -12.11 13.69
N ILE A 269 2.72 -11.51 13.61
CA ILE A 269 2.52 -10.31 12.80
C ILE A 269 3.23 -9.06 13.35
N GLU A 270 3.61 -9.07 14.62
CA GLU A 270 4.27 -7.92 15.26
C GLU A 270 5.70 -7.77 14.77
N THR A 271 6.34 -8.87 14.39
CA THR A 271 7.75 -8.92 14.00
C THR A 271 7.97 -9.05 12.51
N ASP A 272 6.95 -9.41 11.71
CA ASP A 272 7.04 -9.37 10.25
C ASP A 272 7.09 -7.93 9.74
N LEU A 273 8.15 -7.59 9.03
CA LEU A 273 8.36 -6.25 8.50
C LEU A 273 7.94 -6.09 7.04
N PHE A 274 8.06 -7.15 6.25
CA PHE A 274 7.83 -7.08 4.81
C PHE A 274 6.68 -7.98 4.39
N SER A 275 5.93 -7.50 3.40
CA SER A 275 4.85 -8.25 2.77
C SER A 275 5.36 -9.55 2.15
N THR A 276 4.52 -10.56 2.18
CA THR A 276 4.77 -11.85 1.53
C THR A 276 4.50 -11.83 0.02
N ILE A 277 4.10 -10.68 -0.54
CA ILE A 277 3.98 -10.53 -1.99
C ILE A 277 5.34 -10.79 -2.64
N GLU A 278 5.47 -11.92 -3.31
CA GLU A 278 6.67 -12.29 -4.07
C GLU A 278 6.67 -11.57 -5.42
N ILE A 279 7.37 -10.44 -5.49
CA ILE A 279 7.55 -9.73 -6.76
C ILE A 279 8.75 -10.29 -7.51
N GLY A 280 8.47 -10.83 -8.69
CA GLY A 280 9.47 -11.36 -9.57
C GLY A 280 10.11 -12.60 -8.99
N ALA A 281 9.38 -13.72 -8.98
CA ALA A 281 10.04 -15.03 -8.86
C ALA A 281 11.23 -15.02 -9.83
N LYS A 282 12.43 -15.25 -9.28
CA LYS A 282 13.64 -15.37 -10.11
C LYS A 282 13.35 -16.32 -11.26
N PRO A 283 13.79 -16.00 -12.48
CA PRO A 283 13.70 -16.90 -13.62
C PRO A 283 14.42 -18.22 -13.34
#